data_14dea953b3edc0e105afe1c5a197fad6
#
_entry.id   14dea953b3edc0e105afe1c5a197fad6
#
_cell.length_a   1.000
_cell.length_b   1.000
_cell.length_c   1.000
_cell.angle_alpha   90.00
_cell.angle_beta   90.00
_cell.angle_gamma   90.00
#
_symmetry.space_group_name_H-M   'P 1'
#
loop_
_entity.id
_entity.type
_entity.pdbx_description
1 polymer ?
#
loop_
_entity_poly.entity_id
_entity_poly.type
_entity_poly.pdbx_seq_one_letter_code
_entity_poly.pdbx_strand_id
1 'polypeptide(L)'
;EGMVFTSLAPRLLSQGVRLASAKPLLLREALRPFAAAAAKPNPVAVCKTSMGTFKAEIYLDKMPVTASNFIALAQEGYYNGVHFHRVIPNFMAQFGCPHAKDAKSRRAGTGGPAPGTTFTNLADGSAVKRNAGGCIPDELTEKISNEPGTFSMANTGRPHSGGSQFFINVKHNSFLDWFDKSTPSKHPVFGKVTENYDLLVKITQVKTSNDNPVQPIAMESITIEG
;
A
#
# COMPACT_ATOMS: atom_id res chain seq x y z
N GLU A 1 3.70 75.52 -48.14
CA GLU A 1 5.16 75.64 -48.02
C GLU A 1 5.74 74.28 -47.66
N GLY A 2 6.21 73.40 -48.51
CA GLY A 2 7.19 73.62 -49.56
C GLY A 2 8.55 73.14 -49.05
N MET A 3 8.98 72.00 -49.40
CA MET A 3 10.28 71.84 -50.03
C MET A 3 10.59 70.39 -50.40
N VAL A 4 10.81 70.21 -51.64
CA VAL A 4 11.38 69.07 -52.39
C VAL A 4 12.89 69.01 -52.08
N PHE A 5 13.50 67.85 -51.98
CA PHE A 5 14.84 67.57 -52.46
C PHE A 5 15.06 66.05 -52.58
N THR A 6 14.98 65.52 -53.76
CA THR A 6 15.97 64.86 -54.61
C THR A 6 16.94 63.89 -54.02
N SER A 7 16.81 62.61 -54.40
CA SER A 7 17.80 61.77 -55.10
C SER A 7 19.23 61.76 -54.63
N LEU A 8 19.71 60.61 -54.24
CA LEU A 8 20.92 59.99 -54.83
C LEU A 8 21.09 58.55 -54.31
N ALA A 9 21.04 57.66 -55.28
CA ALA A 9 21.59 56.33 -55.10
C ALA A 9 23.11 56.35 -55.30
N PRO A 10 23.84 55.48 -54.72
CA PRO A 10 24.91 54.83 -55.44
C PRO A 10 24.87 53.31 -55.38
N ARG A 11 25.31 52.83 -56.48
CA ARG A 11 25.59 51.47 -56.87
C ARG A 11 26.65 50.77 -56.00
N LEU A 12 26.60 49.43 -56.21
CA LEU A 12 27.72 48.46 -56.11
C LEU A 12 27.92 47.80 -54.76
N LEU A 13 28.15 46.53 -54.65
CA LEU A 13 28.90 45.54 -55.42
C LEU A 13 28.38 44.15 -55.01
N SER A 14 28.23 43.30 -55.97
CA SER A 14 28.10 41.86 -55.83
C SER A 14 29.36 41.27 -55.25
N GLN A 15 29.27 40.73 -54.06
CA GLN A 15 30.21 39.68 -53.63
C GLN A 15 29.42 38.44 -53.27
N GLY A 16 29.54 37.46 -54.10
CA GLY A 16 28.98 36.12 -53.91
C GLY A 16 29.63 35.43 -52.70
N VAL A 17 28.87 35.34 -51.67
CA VAL A 17 29.22 34.43 -50.56
C VAL A 17 28.63 33.07 -50.91
N ARG A 18 29.50 32.13 -51.27
CA ARG A 18 29.15 30.74 -51.42
C ARG A 18 28.72 30.22 -50.05
N LEU A 19 27.41 29.97 -49.88
CA LEU A 19 26.90 29.20 -48.76
C LEU A 19 27.41 27.77 -48.91
N ALA A 20 28.37 27.40 -48.07
CA ALA A 20 28.78 26.03 -47.85
C ALA A 20 27.59 25.23 -47.33
N SER A 21 27.25 24.19 -48.10
CA SER A 21 26.27 23.17 -47.73
C SER A 21 26.67 22.52 -46.38
N ALA A 22 26.10 22.97 -45.30
CA ALA A 22 26.18 22.26 -44.03
C ALA A 22 25.15 21.13 -44.06
N LYS A 23 25.66 19.91 -44.07
CA LYS A 23 24.89 18.67 -43.94
C LYS A 23 24.04 18.70 -42.64
N PRO A 24 22.74 18.34 -42.66
CA PRO A 24 21.98 18.16 -41.45
C PRO A 24 22.35 16.79 -40.83
N LEU A 25 23.39 16.78 -40.06
CA LEU A 25 23.72 15.66 -39.17
C LEU A 25 23.68 16.24 -37.79
N LEU A 26 22.64 15.90 -37.00
CA LEU A 26 22.53 15.95 -35.52
C LEU A 26 21.13 16.37 -35.04
N LEU A 27 20.08 15.70 -35.55
CA LEU A 27 18.76 15.80 -34.93
C LEU A 27 18.06 14.41 -34.83
N ARG A 28 18.82 13.38 -34.53
CA ARG A 28 18.26 12.02 -34.41
C ARG A 28 18.53 11.34 -33.05
N GLU A 29 19.12 12.06 -32.10
CA GLU A 29 19.41 11.49 -30.77
C GLU A 29 18.54 12.01 -29.63
N ALA A 30 17.54 12.87 -29.87
CA ALA A 30 16.73 13.48 -28.82
C ALA A 30 15.36 12.82 -28.59
N LEU A 31 15.09 11.64 -29.16
CA LEU A 31 13.88 10.86 -28.90
C LEU A 31 14.25 9.43 -28.52
N ARG A 32 15.06 9.28 -27.46
CA ARG A 32 14.97 8.05 -26.69
C ARG A 32 13.68 8.17 -25.86
N PRO A 33 12.68 7.28 -26.04
CA PRO A 33 11.57 7.23 -25.13
C PRO A 33 12.20 6.99 -23.74
N PHE A 34 11.84 7.82 -22.75
CA PHE A 34 12.02 7.49 -21.36
C PHE A 34 11.38 6.10 -21.19
N ALA A 35 12.18 5.05 -21.19
CA ALA A 35 11.74 3.75 -20.74
C ALA A 35 11.33 3.99 -19.29
N ALA A 36 10.03 4.01 -19.05
CA ALA A 36 9.53 4.01 -17.68
C ALA A 36 10.24 2.89 -16.96
N ALA A 37 11.03 3.22 -15.94
CA ALA A 37 11.69 2.22 -15.13
C ALA A 37 10.60 1.23 -14.71
N ALA A 38 10.77 -0.05 -15.05
CA ALA A 38 9.79 -1.07 -14.69
C ALA A 38 9.56 -0.96 -13.18
N ALA A 39 8.31 -0.72 -12.79
CA ALA A 39 7.95 -0.61 -11.38
C ALA A 39 8.47 -1.87 -10.66
N LYS A 40 9.16 -1.67 -9.53
CA LYS A 40 9.60 -2.82 -8.73
C LYS A 40 8.37 -3.65 -8.35
N PRO A 41 8.47 -4.98 -8.41
CA PRO A 41 7.35 -5.83 -7.99
C PRO A 41 7.03 -5.54 -6.51
N ASN A 42 5.77 -5.64 -6.16
CA ASN A 42 5.34 -5.53 -4.77
C ASN A 42 5.94 -6.66 -3.92
N PRO A 43 6.32 -6.39 -2.67
CA PRO A 43 6.81 -7.42 -1.77
C PRO A 43 5.72 -8.45 -1.44
N VAL A 44 6.15 -9.67 -1.15
CA VAL A 44 5.28 -10.79 -0.78
C VAL A 44 5.47 -11.14 0.69
N ALA A 45 4.38 -11.15 1.44
CA ALA A 45 4.35 -11.63 2.82
C ALA A 45 4.10 -13.15 2.83
N VAL A 46 5.03 -13.92 3.41
CA VAL A 46 4.85 -15.35 3.69
C VAL A 46 4.38 -15.49 5.13
N CYS A 47 3.13 -15.86 5.29
CA CYS A 47 2.42 -15.94 6.56
C CYS A 47 2.33 -17.41 7.02
N LYS A 48 3.15 -17.81 7.99
CA LYS A 48 3.14 -19.13 8.57
C LYS A 48 2.25 -19.15 9.80
N THR A 49 1.19 -19.94 9.76
CA THR A 49 0.24 -20.12 10.88
C THR A 49 0.30 -21.55 11.43
N SER A 50 -0.24 -21.75 12.62
CA SER A 50 -0.40 -23.10 13.21
C SER A 50 -1.31 -24.04 12.39
N MET A 51 -2.04 -23.52 11.37
CA MET A 51 -2.89 -24.29 10.47
C MET A 51 -2.29 -24.48 9.07
N GLY A 52 -1.15 -23.86 8.78
CA GLY A 52 -0.48 -23.87 7.48
C GLY A 52 0.03 -22.52 7.04
N THR A 53 0.58 -22.46 5.83
CA THR A 53 1.19 -21.24 5.28
C THR A 53 0.40 -20.73 4.09
N PHE A 54 0.24 -19.41 4.00
CA PHE A 54 -0.30 -18.72 2.82
C PHE A 54 0.62 -17.55 2.45
N LYS A 55 0.49 -17.07 1.21
CA LYS A 55 1.25 -15.88 0.76
C LYS A 55 0.31 -14.78 0.33
N ALA A 56 0.77 -13.53 0.50
CA ALA A 56 0.04 -12.34 0.08
C ALA A 56 0.98 -11.31 -0.53
N GLU A 57 0.59 -10.74 -1.65
CA GLU A 57 1.20 -9.53 -2.21
C GLU A 57 0.79 -8.33 -1.35
N ILE A 58 1.76 -7.48 -1.00
CA ILE A 58 1.55 -6.28 -0.20
C ILE A 58 1.72 -5.06 -1.12
N TYR A 59 0.67 -4.29 -1.30
CA TYR A 59 0.58 -3.20 -2.29
C TYR A 59 1.40 -1.97 -1.90
N LEU A 60 2.73 -2.10 -1.94
CA LEU A 60 3.66 -1.01 -1.66
C LEU A 60 3.56 0.12 -2.69
N ASP A 61 3.25 -0.24 -3.93
CA ASP A 61 3.07 0.69 -5.05
C ASP A 61 1.82 1.58 -4.92
N LYS A 62 0.78 1.08 -4.26
CA LYS A 62 -0.54 1.73 -4.16
C LYS A 62 -0.85 2.30 -2.78
N MET A 63 -0.33 1.63 -1.75
CA MET A 63 -0.63 1.91 -0.34
C MET A 63 0.68 2.01 0.47
N PRO A 64 1.61 2.93 0.07
CA PRO A 64 2.97 2.94 0.58
C PRO A 64 3.08 3.10 2.10
N VAL A 65 2.27 3.93 2.72
CA VAL A 65 2.31 4.14 4.19
C VAL A 65 1.81 2.92 4.94
N THR A 66 0.66 2.38 4.54
CA THR A 66 0.02 1.21 5.18
C THR A 66 0.87 -0.05 4.97
N ALA A 67 1.34 -0.27 3.74
CA ALA A 67 2.22 -1.39 3.40
C ALA A 67 3.55 -1.33 4.17
N SER A 68 4.20 -0.16 4.21
CA SER A 68 5.47 0.02 4.93
C SER A 68 5.31 -0.20 6.44
N ASN A 69 4.21 0.26 7.03
CA ASN A 69 3.91 0.01 8.43
C ASN A 69 3.77 -1.49 8.73
N PHE A 70 3.03 -2.22 7.88
CA PHE A 70 2.88 -3.66 7.99
C PHE A 70 4.22 -4.38 7.84
N ILE A 71 5.01 -4.03 6.83
CA ILE A 71 6.32 -4.63 6.56
C ILE A 71 7.28 -4.40 7.73
N ALA A 72 7.36 -3.17 8.26
CA ALA A 72 8.20 -2.85 9.41
C ALA A 72 7.83 -3.70 10.63
N LEU A 73 6.54 -3.80 10.95
CA LEU A 73 6.06 -4.63 12.06
C LEU A 73 6.33 -6.12 11.84
N ALA A 74 6.20 -6.63 10.61
CA ALA A 74 6.51 -8.01 10.27
C ALA A 74 8.00 -8.31 10.47
N GLN A 75 8.88 -7.43 9.97
CA GLN A 75 10.34 -7.54 10.10
C GLN A 75 10.83 -7.46 11.55
N GLU A 76 10.14 -6.69 12.40
CA GLU A 76 10.39 -6.63 13.84
C GLU A 76 9.89 -7.89 14.58
N GLY A 77 9.24 -8.83 13.89
CA GLY A 77 8.63 -10.02 14.52
C GLY A 77 7.42 -9.68 15.40
N TYR A 78 6.83 -8.50 15.22
CA TYR A 78 5.69 -8.02 16.02
C TYR A 78 4.51 -8.99 16.02
N TYR A 79 4.25 -9.62 14.88
CA TYR A 79 3.14 -10.54 14.67
C TYR A 79 3.42 -11.98 15.15
N ASN A 80 4.65 -12.31 15.51
CA ASN A 80 5.02 -13.68 15.90
C ASN A 80 4.33 -14.07 17.21
N GLY A 81 3.65 -15.23 17.19
CA GLY A 81 2.87 -15.73 18.31
C GLY A 81 1.54 -15.03 18.56
N VAL A 82 1.16 -14.06 17.72
CA VAL A 82 -0.16 -13.41 17.81
C VAL A 82 -1.23 -14.35 17.24
N HIS A 83 -2.39 -14.44 17.91
CA HIS A 83 -3.52 -15.26 17.45
C HIS A 83 -4.55 -14.46 16.66
N PHE A 84 -5.24 -15.13 15.74
CA PHE A 84 -6.48 -14.60 15.20
C PHE A 84 -7.50 -14.49 16.34
N HIS A 85 -7.88 -13.28 16.68
CA HIS A 85 -8.75 -13.02 17.83
C HIS A 85 -10.22 -12.84 17.48
N ARG A 86 -10.53 -12.72 16.16
CA ARG A 86 -11.89 -12.63 15.65
C ARG A 86 -11.97 -13.23 14.26
N VAL A 87 -12.75 -14.28 14.11
CA VAL A 87 -13.00 -14.94 12.82
C VAL A 87 -14.50 -15.17 12.63
N ILE A 88 -15.02 -14.81 11.48
CA ILE A 88 -16.44 -14.94 11.16
C ILE A 88 -16.58 -15.59 9.79
N PRO A 89 -17.27 -16.75 9.69
CA PRO A 89 -17.54 -17.41 8.41
C PRO A 89 -18.24 -16.46 7.44
N ASN A 90 -17.89 -16.57 6.16
CA ASN A 90 -18.45 -15.73 5.09
C ASN A 90 -18.30 -14.21 5.34
N PHE A 91 -17.29 -13.81 6.12
CA PHE A 91 -16.97 -12.41 6.36
C PHE A 91 -15.46 -12.20 6.35
N MET A 92 -14.75 -12.44 7.46
CA MET A 92 -13.32 -12.14 7.54
C MET A 92 -12.62 -12.87 8.69
N ALA A 93 -11.27 -12.89 8.65
CA ALA A 93 -10.40 -13.26 9.76
C ALA A 93 -9.58 -12.03 10.20
N GLN A 94 -9.75 -11.56 11.44
CA GLN A 94 -9.06 -10.39 11.99
C GLN A 94 -7.89 -10.80 12.87
N PHE A 95 -6.78 -10.05 12.72
CA PHE A 95 -5.48 -10.36 13.25
C PHE A 95 -4.71 -9.08 13.65
N GLY A 96 -3.53 -9.24 14.28
CA GLY A 96 -2.54 -8.16 14.48
C GLY A 96 -2.63 -7.40 15.79
N CYS A 97 -3.48 -7.80 16.73
CA CYS A 97 -3.53 -7.21 18.07
C CYS A 97 -2.43 -7.82 18.98
N PRO A 98 -1.50 -7.02 19.55
CA PRO A 98 -0.43 -7.56 20.40
C PRO A 98 -0.94 -8.23 21.69
N HIS A 99 -2.11 -7.85 22.19
CA HIS A 99 -2.73 -8.50 23.35
C HIS A 99 -3.22 -9.92 23.02
N ALA A 100 -3.38 -10.27 21.74
CA ALA A 100 -3.74 -11.59 21.30
C ALA A 100 -2.55 -12.58 21.23
N LYS A 101 -1.37 -12.22 21.74
CA LYS A 101 -0.31 -13.19 22.10
C LYS A 101 -0.75 -14.12 23.20
N ASP A 102 -1.54 -13.62 24.14
CA ASP A 102 -2.32 -14.45 25.05
C ASP A 102 -3.71 -14.70 24.46
N ALA A 103 -3.96 -15.95 24.04
CA ALA A 103 -5.22 -16.35 23.43
C ALA A 103 -6.45 -16.16 24.34
N LYS A 104 -6.25 -16.04 25.67
CA LYS A 104 -7.30 -15.82 26.67
C LYS A 104 -7.44 -14.36 27.09
N SER A 105 -6.65 -13.47 26.50
CA SER A 105 -6.66 -12.05 26.84
C SER A 105 -8.02 -11.40 26.54
N ARG A 106 -8.63 -10.83 27.57
CA ARG A 106 -9.85 -10.01 27.41
C ARG A 106 -9.60 -8.68 26.68
N ARG A 107 -8.31 -8.33 26.48
CA ARG A 107 -7.87 -7.14 25.74
C ARG A 107 -7.63 -7.43 24.27
N ALA A 108 -7.78 -8.66 23.81
CA ALA A 108 -7.63 -9.00 22.39
C ALA A 108 -8.55 -8.09 21.54
N GLY A 109 -8.00 -7.54 20.44
CA GLY A 109 -8.69 -6.58 19.59
C GLY A 109 -8.54 -5.10 20.02
N THR A 110 -7.95 -4.78 21.18
CA THR A 110 -7.85 -3.39 21.67
C THR A 110 -6.44 -2.78 21.58
N GLY A 111 -5.42 -3.55 21.18
CA GLY A 111 -4.04 -3.10 21.17
C GLY A 111 -3.54 -2.74 19.77
N GLY A 112 -2.41 -2.03 19.76
CA GLY A 112 -1.67 -1.62 18.55
C GLY A 112 -0.18 -1.42 18.87
N PRO A 113 0.60 -0.88 17.92
CA PRO A 113 2.01 -0.56 18.11
C PRO A 113 2.21 0.49 19.20
N ALA A 114 3.45 0.60 19.69
CA ALA A 114 3.79 1.59 20.71
C ALA A 114 3.57 3.03 20.16
N PRO A 115 2.96 3.92 20.97
CA PRO A 115 2.75 5.31 20.60
C PRO A 115 4.06 6.04 20.26
N GLY A 116 4.00 6.93 19.28
CA GLY A 116 5.12 7.80 18.91
C GLY A 116 6.31 7.12 18.24
N THR A 117 6.26 5.80 18.02
CA THR A 117 7.29 5.08 17.24
C THR A 117 7.26 5.50 15.78
N THR A 118 8.39 5.33 15.08
CA THR A 118 8.54 5.68 13.67
C THR A 118 8.86 4.44 12.84
N PHE A 119 8.51 4.51 11.55
CA PHE A 119 8.95 3.56 10.54
C PHE A 119 9.30 4.31 9.25
N THR A 120 10.00 3.67 8.34
CA THR A 120 10.35 4.26 7.04
C THR A 120 9.27 3.92 6.03
N ASN A 121 8.74 4.91 5.32
CA ASN A 121 7.97 4.70 4.11
C ASN A 121 8.92 4.19 3.01
N LEU A 122 8.74 2.95 2.59
CA LEU A 122 9.64 2.27 1.65
C LEU A 122 9.54 2.78 0.21
N ALA A 123 8.51 3.55 -0.11
CA ALA A 123 8.34 4.13 -1.45
C ALA A 123 9.19 5.38 -1.66
N ASP A 124 9.40 6.19 -0.63
CA ASP A 124 10.09 7.49 -0.74
C ASP A 124 11.21 7.70 0.30
N GLY A 125 11.39 6.77 1.23
CA GLY A 125 12.40 6.84 2.29
C GLY A 125 12.04 7.79 3.44
N SER A 126 10.87 8.40 3.45
CA SER A 126 10.44 9.33 4.51
C SER A 126 10.16 8.61 5.83
N ALA A 127 10.39 9.29 6.95
CA ALA A 127 10.03 8.78 8.27
C ALA A 127 8.56 9.09 8.57
N VAL A 128 7.78 8.06 8.88
CA VAL A 128 6.38 8.19 9.31
C VAL A 128 6.27 7.92 10.80
N LYS A 129 5.69 8.84 11.54
CA LYS A 129 5.50 8.73 12.99
C LYS A 129 4.08 8.26 13.31
N ARG A 130 3.95 7.22 14.11
CA ARG A 130 2.66 6.78 14.69
C ARG A 130 2.20 7.82 15.72
N ASN A 131 0.91 8.06 15.76
CA ASN A 131 0.32 9.04 16.68
C ASN A 131 0.35 8.56 18.15
N ALA A 132 -0.27 9.32 19.07
CA ALA A 132 -0.35 8.98 20.50
C ALA A 132 -1.12 7.67 20.78
N GLY A 133 -1.89 7.14 19.83
CA GLY A 133 -2.54 5.84 19.91
C GLY A 133 -1.76 4.69 19.24
N GLY A 134 -0.55 4.95 18.72
CA GLY A 134 0.21 3.98 17.95
C GLY A 134 -0.33 3.77 16.53
N CYS A 135 -1.16 4.69 16.03
CA CYS A 135 -1.84 4.57 14.74
C CYS A 135 -1.13 5.36 13.64
N ILE A 136 -1.35 4.97 12.41
CA ILE A 136 -0.83 5.62 11.20
C ILE A 136 -1.87 6.59 10.61
N PRO A 137 -1.46 7.54 9.77
CA PRO A 137 -2.38 8.33 8.97
C PRO A 137 -3.28 7.43 8.10
N ASP A 138 -4.54 7.81 7.92
CA ASP A 138 -5.41 7.12 6.96
C ASP A 138 -4.88 7.32 5.55
N GLU A 139 -4.78 6.22 4.80
CA GLU A 139 -4.36 6.20 3.41
C GLU A 139 -5.56 5.78 2.54
N LEU A 140 -6.37 6.77 2.18
CA LEU A 140 -7.60 6.59 1.40
C LEU A 140 -7.38 7.10 -0.03
N THR A 141 -6.39 6.55 -0.72
CA THR A 141 -5.93 6.98 -2.04
C THR A 141 -6.46 6.10 -3.15
N GLU A 142 -6.28 4.78 -3.02
CA GLU A 142 -6.64 3.80 -4.04
C GLU A 142 -7.98 3.14 -3.74
N LYS A 143 -8.88 3.15 -4.71
CA LYS A 143 -10.22 2.55 -4.61
C LYS A 143 -10.19 1.06 -4.87
N ILE A 144 -9.56 0.31 -3.98
CA ILE A 144 -9.51 -1.15 -4.03
C ILE A 144 -10.61 -1.69 -3.13
N SER A 145 -11.51 -2.50 -3.69
CA SER A 145 -12.63 -3.07 -2.94
C SER A 145 -12.18 -4.20 -2.02
N ASN A 146 -12.95 -4.40 -0.95
CA ASN A 146 -12.79 -5.46 0.05
C ASN A 146 -13.22 -6.82 -0.53
N GLU A 147 -12.53 -7.26 -1.59
CA GLU A 147 -12.74 -8.53 -2.28
C GLU A 147 -12.23 -9.72 -1.48
N PRO A 148 -12.66 -10.97 -1.79
CA PRO A 148 -12.09 -12.17 -1.17
C PRO A 148 -10.57 -12.22 -1.32
N GLY A 149 -9.88 -12.53 -0.22
CA GLY A 149 -8.42 -12.61 -0.14
C GLY A 149 -7.73 -11.27 0.13
N THR A 150 -8.44 -10.14 0.16
CA THR A 150 -7.79 -8.84 0.42
C THR A 150 -7.49 -8.63 1.90
N PHE A 151 -6.35 -7.94 2.15
CA PHE A 151 -5.95 -7.44 3.47
C PHE A 151 -6.45 -6.02 3.63
N SER A 152 -7.24 -5.78 4.67
CA SER A 152 -7.84 -4.46 4.92
C SER A 152 -7.46 -3.96 6.31
N MET A 153 -7.12 -2.68 6.41
CA MET A 153 -6.74 -2.07 7.69
C MET A 153 -7.96 -2.00 8.62
N ALA A 154 -7.83 -2.60 9.80
CA ALA A 154 -8.82 -2.44 10.87
C ALA A 154 -8.62 -1.09 11.56
N ASN A 155 -9.74 -0.43 11.87
CA ASN A 155 -9.77 0.85 12.57
C ASN A 155 -11.01 0.95 13.47
N THR A 156 -11.10 2.00 14.27
CA THR A 156 -12.21 2.22 15.21
C THR A 156 -13.33 3.08 14.61
N GLY A 157 -13.28 3.39 13.31
CA GLY A 157 -14.16 4.34 12.64
C GLY A 157 -13.77 5.82 12.85
N ARG A 158 -12.81 6.12 13.75
CA ARG A 158 -12.24 7.45 13.90
C ARG A 158 -11.14 7.67 12.87
N PRO A 159 -10.91 8.91 12.40
CA PRO A 159 -9.77 9.21 11.57
C PRO A 159 -8.44 8.79 12.22
N HIS A 160 -7.51 8.30 11.40
CA HIS A 160 -6.14 7.95 11.82
C HIS A 160 -6.11 6.98 13.00
N SER A 161 -6.96 5.95 12.97
CA SER A 161 -7.08 4.95 14.04
C SER A 161 -6.65 3.54 13.64
N GLY A 162 -6.15 3.35 12.42
CA GLY A 162 -5.48 2.11 11.98
C GLY A 162 -4.07 2.00 12.58
N GLY A 163 -3.67 0.80 13.05
CA GLY A 163 -2.37 0.57 13.67
C GLY A 163 -1.69 -0.69 13.14
N SER A 164 -1.74 -1.78 13.93
CA SER A 164 -1.21 -3.09 13.54
C SER A 164 -2.29 -4.09 13.14
N GLN A 165 -3.54 -3.83 13.48
CA GLN A 165 -4.61 -4.77 13.22
C GLN A 165 -5.12 -4.66 11.79
N PHE A 166 -5.34 -5.81 11.17
CA PHE A 166 -5.96 -5.93 9.85
C PHE A 166 -6.86 -7.16 9.81
N PHE A 167 -7.68 -7.23 8.80
CA PHE A 167 -8.48 -8.41 8.54
C PHE A 167 -8.31 -8.87 7.09
N ILE A 168 -8.51 -10.17 6.89
CA ILE A 168 -8.47 -10.82 5.58
C ILE A 168 -9.89 -11.19 5.21
N ASN A 169 -10.36 -10.65 4.11
CA ASN A 169 -11.71 -10.87 3.63
C ASN A 169 -11.85 -12.30 3.06
N VAL A 170 -12.92 -13.01 3.40
CA VAL A 170 -13.26 -14.31 2.78
C VAL A 170 -14.54 -14.24 1.95
N LYS A 171 -15.11 -13.06 1.84
CA LYS A 171 -16.23 -12.72 0.98
C LYS A 171 -16.03 -11.31 0.44
N HIS A 172 -16.73 -10.94 -0.62
CA HIS A 172 -16.80 -9.55 -1.07
C HIS A 172 -17.63 -8.73 -0.07
N ASN A 173 -16.94 -7.81 0.62
CA ASN A 173 -17.48 -6.96 1.67
C ASN A 173 -17.51 -5.49 1.24
N SER A 174 -18.19 -5.18 0.13
CA SER A 174 -18.21 -3.83 -0.46
C SER A 174 -18.68 -2.74 0.50
N PHE A 175 -19.50 -3.08 1.49
CA PHE A 175 -19.94 -2.15 2.53
C PHE A 175 -18.80 -1.66 3.46
N LEU A 176 -17.59 -2.25 3.36
CA LEU A 176 -16.39 -1.81 4.06
C LEU A 176 -15.51 -0.87 3.22
N ASP A 177 -15.84 -0.67 1.95
CA ASP A 177 -15.08 0.16 1.04
C ASP A 177 -15.14 1.63 1.47
N TRP A 178 -13.98 2.25 1.66
CA TRP A 178 -13.90 3.64 2.12
C TRP A 178 -14.50 4.64 1.13
N PHE A 179 -14.61 4.25 -0.14
CA PHE A 179 -15.18 5.04 -1.22
C PHE A 179 -16.68 4.78 -1.44
N ASP A 180 -17.26 3.77 -0.78
CA ASP A 180 -18.71 3.60 -0.71
C ASP A 180 -19.29 4.60 0.30
N LYS A 181 -19.97 5.61 -0.24
CA LYS A 181 -20.57 6.67 0.58
C LYS A 181 -21.90 6.30 1.22
N SER A 182 -22.43 5.11 0.93
CA SER A 182 -23.65 4.58 1.54
C SER A 182 -23.40 4.08 2.97
N THR A 183 -22.13 3.88 3.36
CA THR A 183 -21.73 3.40 4.68
C THR A 183 -20.69 4.33 5.33
N PRO A 184 -20.59 4.36 6.67
CA PRO A 184 -19.56 5.10 7.38
C PRO A 184 -18.19 4.38 7.38
N SER A 185 -18.12 3.17 6.83
CA SER A 185 -16.93 2.33 6.85
C SER A 185 -15.77 2.92 6.04
N LYS A 186 -14.54 2.77 6.52
CA LYS A 186 -13.33 3.27 5.86
C LYS A 186 -12.18 2.30 6.08
N HIS A 187 -12.25 1.13 5.45
CA HIS A 187 -11.24 0.09 5.57
C HIS A 187 -10.43 -0.04 4.27
N PRO A 188 -9.29 0.69 4.15
CA PRO A 188 -8.46 0.62 2.95
C PRO A 188 -7.80 -0.75 2.82
N VAL A 189 -7.77 -1.24 1.57
CA VAL A 189 -7.12 -2.50 1.20
C VAL A 189 -5.65 -2.21 0.88
N PHE A 190 -4.72 -3.01 1.44
CA PHE A 190 -3.28 -2.84 1.25
C PHE A 190 -2.53 -4.10 0.81
N GLY A 191 -3.25 -5.18 0.52
CA GLY A 191 -2.65 -6.43 0.02
C GLY A 191 -3.69 -7.45 -0.38
N LYS A 192 -3.23 -8.56 -0.98
CA LYS A 192 -4.09 -9.67 -1.43
C LYS A 192 -3.36 -10.99 -1.35
N VAL A 193 -4.04 -12.01 -0.88
CA VAL A 193 -3.57 -13.40 -0.86
C VAL A 193 -3.36 -13.87 -2.30
N THR A 194 -2.19 -14.45 -2.55
CA THR A 194 -1.77 -14.99 -3.84
C THR A 194 -1.66 -16.51 -3.84
N GLU A 195 -1.41 -17.11 -2.66
CA GLU A 195 -1.29 -18.56 -2.52
C GLU A 195 -2.06 -19.06 -1.28
N ASN A 196 -2.71 -20.20 -1.42
CA ASN A 196 -3.40 -20.94 -0.36
C ASN A 196 -4.56 -20.17 0.31
N TYR A 197 -5.39 -19.51 -0.51
CA TYR A 197 -6.58 -18.79 -0.03
C TYR A 197 -7.56 -19.70 0.75
N ASP A 198 -7.68 -20.98 0.37
CA ASP A 198 -8.57 -21.94 1.02
C ASP A 198 -8.23 -22.14 2.51
N LEU A 199 -6.98 -21.94 2.90
CA LEU A 199 -6.59 -21.97 4.30
C LEU A 199 -7.30 -20.88 5.12
N LEU A 200 -7.46 -19.70 4.56
CA LEU A 200 -8.16 -18.59 5.22
C LEU A 200 -9.66 -18.88 5.37
N VAL A 201 -10.26 -19.47 4.33
CA VAL A 201 -11.65 -19.94 4.44
C VAL A 201 -11.78 -20.93 5.59
N LYS A 202 -10.87 -21.93 5.69
CA LYS A 202 -10.85 -22.89 6.80
C LYS A 202 -10.66 -22.21 8.17
N ILE A 203 -9.78 -21.22 8.27
CA ILE A 203 -9.57 -20.44 9.49
C ILE A 203 -10.87 -19.77 9.95
N THR A 204 -11.67 -19.25 9.02
CA THR A 204 -12.95 -18.61 9.41
C THR A 204 -14.05 -19.59 9.79
N GLN A 205 -13.90 -20.90 9.45
CA GLN A 205 -14.89 -21.93 9.72
C GLN A 205 -14.65 -22.70 11.03
N VAL A 206 -13.58 -22.39 11.78
CA VAL A 206 -13.32 -23.06 13.03
C VAL A 206 -14.38 -22.72 14.09
N LYS A 207 -14.53 -23.60 15.08
CA LYS A 207 -15.43 -23.35 16.21
C LYS A 207 -14.98 -22.10 16.98
N THR A 208 -15.89 -21.17 17.22
CA THR A 208 -15.65 -19.91 17.93
C THR A 208 -16.51 -19.78 19.20
N SER A 209 -16.05 -18.92 20.08
CA SER A 209 -16.83 -18.38 21.18
C SER A 209 -16.71 -16.85 21.14
N ASN A 210 -17.80 -16.15 20.92
CA ASN A 210 -17.81 -14.69 20.65
C ASN A 210 -16.82 -14.30 19.55
N ASP A 211 -16.91 -14.96 18.41
CA ASP A 211 -16.03 -14.81 17.23
C ASP A 211 -14.54 -15.17 17.46
N ASN A 212 -14.11 -15.49 18.69
CA ASN A 212 -12.74 -15.91 18.98
C ASN A 212 -12.60 -17.43 18.79
N PRO A 213 -11.62 -17.94 18.05
CA PRO A 213 -11.37 -19.37 17.92
C PRO A 213 -11.23 -20.08 19.27
N VAL A 214 -12.02 -21.14 19.48
CA VAL A 214 -11.95 -21.98 20.73
C VAL A 214 -10.58 -22.66 20.81
N GLN A 215 -10.07 -23.16 19.68
CA GLN A 215 -8.69 -23.59 19.52
C GLN A 215 -7.90 -22.42 18.94
N PRO A 216 -6.95 -21.85 19.70
CA PRO A 216 -6.21 -20.68 19.23
C PRO A 216 -5.44 -20.97 17.95
N ILE A 217 -5.50 -20.04 16.99
CA ILE A 217 -4.76 -20.11 15.74
C ILE A 217 -3.69 -19.04 15.77
N ALA A 218 -2.44 -19.45 15.93
CA ALA A 218 -1.30 -18.55 16.01
C ALA A 218 -0.72 -18.23 14.62
N MET A 219 -0.28 -16.99 14.44
CA MET A 219 0.69 -16.63 13.42
C MET A 219 2.09 -16.95 13.97
N GLU A 220 2.75 -17.97 13.43
CA GLU A 220 4.09 -18.36 13.87
C GLU A 220 5.14 -17.36 13.41
N SER A 221 5.04 -16.91 12.16
CA SER A 221 5.89 -15.86 11.58
C SER A 221 5.24 -15.20 10.38
N ILE A 222 5.65 -13.95 10.11
CA ILE A 222 5.46 -13.29 8.82
C ILE A 222 6.85 -12.87 8.32
N THR A 223 7.27 -13.37 7.16
CA THR A 223 8.50 -12.97 6.48
C THR A 223 8.17 -12.25 5.19
N ILE A 224 9.00 -11.28 4.81
CA ILE A 224 8.80 -10.45 3.61
C ILE A 224 9.83 -10.86 2.57
N GLU A 225 9.37 -11.21 1.37
CA GLU A 225 10.17 -11.57 0.19
C GLU A 225 10.03 -10.45 -0.87
N GLY A 226 11.11 -10.05 -1.55
CA GLY A 226 11.15 -9.03 -2.61
C GLY A 226 11.77 -7.71 -2.22
#